data_fb9aa6a1ea2ce298ce1d574dad3392d0
#
_entry.id   fb9aa6a1ea2ce298ce1d574dad3392d0
#
_cell.length_a   1.000
_cell.length_b   1.000
_cell.length_c   1.000
_cell.angle_alpha   90.00
_cell.angle_beta   90.00
_cell.angle_gamma   90.00
#
_symmetry.space_group_name_H-M   'P 1'
#
loop_
_entity.id
_entity.type
_entity.pdbx_description
1 polymer ?
#
loop_
_entity_poly.entity_id
_entity_poly.type
_entity_poly.pdbx_seq_one_letter_code
_entity_poly.pdbx_strand_id
1 'polypeptide(L)'
;VLLMDGQLDTHFINHLEQKNSDHRFVRVDSDVIDKLIPKEETKEVALSHEEQEELRAVFTSQLPKEEGMFMVNFEAMGENGDPVIVTRSEFMRRMKEMAAMNPGMGFYGAMGDQYTLVVNTDHKLVNTILENEKKEMSAQLEPINFEIKETEKKQAELDELNKGKKDEEIPQVDKDRKSEYSKTIADLNKQKSSLLEEYGKGNKVVGQLIDLALLANGLLKG
;
A
#
# COMPACT_ATOMS: atom_id res chain seq x y z
N VAL A 1 2.20 28.11 6.17
CA VAL A 1 3.29 27.12 6.07
C VAL A 1 4.46 27.67 6.84
N LEU A 2 5.05 26.86 7.74
CA LEU A 2 6.29 27.18 8.46
C LEU A 2 7.46 26.53 7.70
N LEU A 3 8.52 27.29 7.46
CA LEU A 3 9.79 26.74 6.98
C LEU A 3 10.66 26.44 8.20
N MET A 4 11.07 25.19 8.31
CA MET A 4 11.84 24.69 9.45
C MET A 4 12.95 23.79 8.91
N ASP A 5 14.19 24.09 9.26
CA ASP A 5 15.41 23.42 8.81
C ASP A 5 16.40 23.13 9.95
N GLY A 6 15.99 23.46 11.19
CA GLY A 6 16.81 23.31 12.37
C GLY A 6 16.72 21.91 13.00
N GLN A 7 17.82 21.45 13.61
CA GLN A 7 17.86 20.16 14.32
C GLN A 7 16.89 20.07 15.51
N LEU A 8 16.50 21.21 16.10
CA LEU A 8 15.59 21.27 17.25
C LEU A 8 14.11 21.42 16.85
N ASP A 9 13.81 21.58 15.57
CA ASP A 9 12.46 21.88 15.10
C ASP A 9 11.45 20.79 15.46
N THR A 10 11.84 19.52 15.37
CA THR A 10 10.98 18.41 15.78
C THR A 10 10.63 18.46 17.26
N HIS A 11 11.57 18.80 18.13
CA HIS A 11 11.30 18.96 19.56
C HIS A 11 10.38 20.16 19.83
N PHE A 12 10.60 21.26 19.13
CA PHE A 12 9.77 22.45 19.24
C PHE A 12 8.34 22.18 18.80
N ILE A 13 8.15 21.52 17.67
CA ILE A 13 6.82 21.11 17.17
C ILE A 13 6.12 20.18 18.16
N ASN A 14 6.81 19.14 18.66
CA ASN A 14 6.24 18.23 19.64
C ASN A 14 5.82 18.97 20.93
N HIS A 15 6.60 19.94 21.38
CA HIS A 15 6.25 20.76 22.53
C HIS A 15 5.02 21.64 22.27
N LEU A 16 4.91 22.22 21.07
CA LEU A 16 3.73 23.01 20.68
C LEU A 16 2.47 22.16 20.62
N GLU A 17 2.54 20.95 20.06
CA GLU A 17 1.42 20.01 19.98
C GLU A 17 0.98 19.55 21.39
N GLN A 18 1.93 19.33 22.31
CA GLN A 18 1.60 19.00 23.70
C GLN A 18 0.89 20.14 24.45
N LYS A 19 1.27 21.39 24.16
CA LYS A 19 0.63 22.56 24.77
C LYS A 19 -0.72 22.90 24.13
N ASN A 20 -0.90 22.59 22.87
CA ASN A 20 -2.09 22.91 22.08
C ASN A 20 -2.58 21.65 21.39
N SER A 21 -3.22 20.78 22.14
CA SER A 21 -3.72 19.47 21.67
C SER A 21 -4.67 19.54 20.47
N ASP A 22 -5.27 20.71 20.24
CA ASP A 22 -6.18 20.94 19.11
C ASP A 22 -5.46 21.25 17.78
N HIS A 23 -4.13 21.39 17.83
CA HIS A 23 -3.30 21.71 16.67
C HIS A 23 -2.32 20.57 16.41
N ARG A 24 -2.27 20.12 15.18
CA ARG A 24 -1.31 19.12 14.71
C ARG A 24 -0.49 19.68 13.55
N PHE A 25 0.82 19.50 13.61
CA PHE A 25 1.71 19.91 12.54
C PHE A 25 2.10 18.69 11.69
N VAL A 26 1.98 18.82 10.38
CA VAL A 26 2.32 17.79 9.41
C VAL A 26 3.21 18.39 8.33
N ARG A 27 4.20 17.65 7.87
CA ARG A 27 5.04 18.10 6.74
C ARG A 27 4.26 17.99 5.44
N VAL A 28 4.54 18.93 4.53
CA VAL A 28 3.89 18.97 3.21
C VAL A 28 4.22 17.74 2.35
N ASP A 29 5.39 17.11 2.60
CA ASP A 29 5.86 15.92 1.89
C ASP A 29 5.51 14.58 2.58
N SER A 30 4.75 14.61 3.68
CA SER A 30 4.42 13.40 4.45
C SER A 30 3.14 12.71 4.02
N ASP A 31 2.29 13.39 3.28
CA ASP A 31 1.02 12.84 2.78
C ASP A 31 0.58 13.59 1.52
N VAL A 32 -0.46 13.07 0.87
CA VAL A 32 -1.11 13.75 -0.25
C VAL A 32 -1.62 15.12 0.21
N ILE A 33 -1.29 16.17 -0.54
CA ILE A 33 -1.63 17.57 -0.18
C ILE A 33 -3.13 17.71 0.16
N ASP A 34 -3.98 17.00 -0.54
CA ASP A 34 -5.44 17.03 -0.33
C ASP A 34 -5.88 16.44 1.01
N LYS A 35 -5.06 15.60 1.65
CA LYS A 35 -5.32 15.05 3.00
C LYS A 35 -4.77 15.91 4.12
N LEU A 36 -3.80 16.76 3.83
CA LEU A 36 -3.24 17.70 4.83
C LEU A 36 -4.28 18.74 5.27
N ILE A 37 -5.25 19.03 4.42
CA ILE A 37 -6.38 19.90 4.72
C ILE A 37 -7.64 19.03 4.64
N PRO A 38 -8.30 18.70 5.77
CA PRO A 38 -9.52 17.92 5.75
C PRO A 38 -10.57 18.58 4.85
N LYS A 39 -10.95 17.92 3.78
CA LYS A 39 -12.10 18.31 2.96
C LYS A 39 -13.31 17.53 3.46
N GLU A 40 -14.48 18.14 3.46
CA GLU A 40 -15.75 17.51 3.90
C GLU A 40 -16.14 16.30 3.03
N GLU A 41 -15.55 16.15 1.84
CA GLU A 41 -15.79 15.04 0.92
C GLU A 41 -14.46 14.33 0.60
N THR A 42 -14.17 13.25 1.31
CA THR A 42 -13.19 12.25 0.83
C THR A 42 -13.86 11.43 -0.25
N LYS A 43 -13.39 11.55 -1.50
CA LYS A 43 -13.83 10.66 -2.57
C LYS A 43 -13.38 9.24 -2.26
N GLU A 44 -14.31 8.32 -2.30
CA GLU A 44 -13.99 6.89 -2.21
C GLU A 44 -13.28 6.43 -3.48
N VAL A 45 -12.35 5.50 -3.31
CA VAL A 45 -11.67 4.85 -4.44
C VAL A 45 -12.69 4.02 -5.21
N ALA A 46 -12.87 4.30 -6.50
CA ALA A 46 -13.85 3.61 -7.34
C ALA A 46 -13.44 2.16 -7.69
N LEU A 47 -12.17 1.80 -7.49
CA LEU A 47 -11.66 0.45 -7.77
C LEU A 47 -12.11 -0.55 -6.71
N SER A 48 -12.52 -1.74 -7.16
CA SER A 48 -12.77 -2.87 -6.28
C SER A 48 -11.50 -3.31 -5.54
N HIS A 49 -11.65 -4.07 -4.47
CA HIS A 49 -10.49 -4.61 -3.74
C HIS A 49 -9.62 -5.50 -4.64
N GLU A 50 -10.24 -6.30 -5.52
CA GLU A 50 -9.54 -7.17 -6.46
C GLU A 50 -8.69 -6.35 -7.43
N GLU A 51 -9.24 -5.28 -8.03
CA GLU A 51 -8.50 -4.37 -8.92
C GLU A 51 -7.35 -3.65 -8.22
N GLN A 52 -7.54 -3.27 -6.96
CA GLN A 52 -6.47 -2.67 -6.17
C GLN A 52 -5.32 -3.66 -5.92
N GLU A 53 -5.61 -4.92 -5.60
CA GLU A 53 -4.58 -5.94 -5.39
C GLU A 53 -3.84 -6.29 -6.69
N GLU A 54 -4.54 -6.36 -7.82
CA GLU A 54 -3.93 -6.55 -9.14
C GLU A 54 -2.98 -5.42 -9.49
N LEU A 55 -3.42 -4.17 -9.43
CA LEU A 55 -2.56 -3.01 -9.65
C LEU A 55 -1.43 -2.92 -8.62
N ARG A 56 -1.67 -3.31 -7.36
CA ARG A 56 -0.63 -3.35 -6.33
C ARG A 56 0.53 -4.24 -6.75
N ALA A 57 0.26 -5.45 -7.25
CA ALA A 57 1.30 -6.35 -7.73
C ALA A 57 2.07 -5.75 -8.91
N VAL A 58 1.35 -5.14 -9.86
CA VAL A 58 1.94 -4.48 -11.04
C VAL A 58 2.88 -3.35 -10.63
N PHE A 59 2.44 -2.42 -9.77
CA PHE A 59 3.28 -1.30 -9.32
C PHE A 59 4.44 -1.76 -8.43
N THR A 60 4.19 -2.68 -7.49
CA THR A 60 5.23 -3.20 -6.60
C THR A 60 6.38 -3.86 -7.36
N SER A 61 6.11 -4.46 -8.53
CA SER A 61 7.11 -5.14 -9.35
C SER A 61 8.25 -4.24 -9.85
N GLN A 62 7.98 -2.93 -9.95
CA GLN A 62 8.90 -1.92 -10.49
C GLN A 62 9.56 -1.06 -9.40
N LEU A 63 9.16 -1.24 -8.13
CA LEU A 63 9.71 -0.47 -7.02
C LEU A 63 11.13 -0.92 -6.68
N PRO A 64 12.03 0.04 -6.35
CA PRO A 64 13.40 -0.28 -5.93
C PRO A 64 13.39 -1.04 -4.60
N LYS A 65 14.11 -2.17 -4.55
CA LYS A 65 14.20 -3.03 -3.36
C LYS A 65 15.26 -2.58 -2.36
N GLU A 66 16.21 -1.76 -2.81
CA GLU A 66 17.40 -1.39 -2.04
C GLU A 66 17.28 -0.04 -1.31
N GLU A 67 16.28 0.77 -1.64
CA GLU A 67 16.17 2.16 -1.18
C GLU A 67 15.23 2.36 0.02
N GLY A 68 14.71 1.29 0.59
CA GLY A 68 13.76 1.34 1.69
C GLY A 68 12.55 0.45 1.44
N MET A 69 11.61 0.47 2.37
CA MET A 69 10.37 -0.28 2.24
C MET A 69 9.33 0.61 1.56
N PHE A 70 8.84 0.19 0.41
CA PHE A 70 7.73 0.84 -0.27
C PHE A 70 6.42 0.10 -0.02
N MET A 71 5.38 0.87 0.29
CA MET A 71 4.00 0.42 0.33
C MET A 71 3.24 1.09 -0.81
N VAL A 72 2.34 0.37 -1.47
CA VAL A 72 1.49 0.94 -2.53
C VAL A 72 0.10 1.19 -1.97
N ASN A 73 -0.38 2.42 -2.09
CA ASN A 73 -1.71 2.86 -1.70
C ASN A 73 -2.47 3.42 -2.89
N PHE A 74 -3.80 3.35 -2.85
CA PHE A 74 -4.69 3.86 -3.88
C PHE A 74 -5.55 4.98 -3.33
N GLU A 75 -5.63 6.10 -4.07
CA GLU A 75 -6.40 7.26 -3.67
C GLU A 75 -7.07 7.93 -4.86
N ALA A 76 -8.24 8.52 -4.63
CA ALA A 76 -8.95 9.34 -5.59
C ALA A 76 -8.47 10.79 -5.46
N MET A 77 -7.50 11.19 -6.33
CA MET A 77 -6.87 12.52 -6.27
C MET A 77 -7.37 13.47 -7.36
N GLY A 78 -8.41 13.05 -8.11
CA GLY A 78 -8.95 13.80 -9.25
C GLY A 78 -8.17 13.55 -10.54
N GLU A 79 -8.84 13.78 -11.68
CA GLU A 79 -8.30 13.50 -13.02
C GLU A 79 -7.07 14.34 -13.40
N ASN A 80 -6.93 15.53 -12.80
CA ASN A 80 -5.83 16.46 -13.05
C ASN A 80 -4.70 16.36 -12.02
N GLY A 81 -4.85 15.50 -11.00
CA GLY A 81 -3.78 15.21 -10.05
C GLY A 81 -2.66 14.39 -10.69
N ASP A 82 -1.51 14.31 -10.03
CA ASP A 82 -0.43 13.45 -10.49
C ASP A 82 -0.89 11.99 -10.53
N PRO A 83 -0.48 11.19 -11.54
CA PRO A 83 -0.87 9.78 -11.64
C PRO A 83 -0.31 8.94 -10.49
N VAL A 84 0.90 9.28 -10.04
CA VAL A 84 1.60 8.59 -8.97
C VAL A 84 2.45 9.60 -8.20
N ILE A 85 2.43 9.52 -6.89
CA ILE A 85 3.29 10.31 -6.01
C ILE A 85 3.95 9.41 -4.96
N VAL A 86 5.09 9.86 -4.42
CA VAL A 86 5.75 9.20 -3.29
C VAL A 86 5.62 10.10 -2.05
N THR A 87 5.17 9.52 -0.94
CA THR A 87 5.10 10.19 0.35
C THR A 87 5.97 9.47 1.39
N ARG A 88 6.33 10.17 2.47
CA ARG A 88 7.13 9.62 3.58
C ARG A 88 6.29 9.56 4.84
N SER A 89 6.43 8.49 5.61
CA SER A 89 5.78 8.40 6.92
C SER A 89 6.33 9.47 7.88
N GLU A 90 5.49 10.43 8.25
CA GLU A 90 5.84 11.48 9.23
C GLU A 90 6.25 10.88 10.58
N PHE A 91 5.55 9.83 11.02
CA PHE A 91 5.87 9.13 12.25
C PHE A 91 7.29 8.54 12.21
N MET A 92 7.64 7.82 11.15
CA MET A 92 8.98 7.21 11.02
C MET A 92 10.07 8.27 10.93
N ARG A 93 9.81 9.37 10.21
CA ARG A 93 10.73 10.49 10.13
C ARG A 93 11.01 11.09 11.52
N ARG A 94 9.96 11.42 12.28
CA ARG A 94 10.10 11.97 13.64
C ARG A 94 10.84 11.01 14.57
N MET A 95 10.53 9.71 14.47
CA MET A 95 11.21 8.69 15.28
C MET A 95 12.70 8.60 14.97
N LYS A 96 13.10 8.70 13.70
CA LYS A 96 14.52 8.74 13.30
C LYS A 96 15.24 9.99 13.80
N GLU A 97 14.63 11.15 13.66
CA GLU A 97 15.21 12.41 14.17
C GLU A 97 15.39 12.36 15.70
N MET A 98 14.40 11.82 16.42
CA MET A 98 14.52 11.62 17.87
C MET A 98 15.61 10.60 18.23
N ALA A 99 15.74 9.51 17.45
CA ALA A 99 16.76 8.50 17.65
C ALA A 99 18.18 9.05 17.43
N ALA A 100 18.36 9.97 16.49
CA ALA A 100 19.64 10.62 16.25
C ALA A 100 20.12 11.46 17.46
N MET A 101 19.19 11.96 18.27
CA MET A 101 19.47 12.76 19.46
C MET A 101 19.50 11.93 20.75
N ASN A 102 18.94 10.74 20.76
CA ASN A 102 18.84 9.87 21.94
C ASN A 102 19.45 8.49 21.68
N PRO A 103 20.65 8.18 22.20
CA PRO A 103 21.30 6.88 21.97
C PRO A 103 20.47 5.67 22.42
N GLY A 104 19.54 5.84 23.36
CA GLY A 104 18.63 4.78 23.81
C GLY A 104 17.59 4.36 22.77
N MET A 105 17.39 5.13 21.70
CA MET A 105 16.45 4.88 20.61
C MET A 105 17.13 4.42 19.32
N GLY A 106 18.37 3.94 19.39
CA GLY A 106 19.19 3.53 18.24
C GLY A 106 18.50 2.51 17.28
N PHE A 107 17.58 1.69 17.79
CA PHE A 107 16.79 0.78 16.96
C PHE A 107 16.01 1.51 15.84
N TYR A 108 15.38 2.62 16.14
CA TYR A 108 14.63 3.42 15.15
C TYR A 108 15.56 4.11 14.16
N GLY A 109 16.77 4.49 14.58
CA GLY A 109 17.78 5.05 13.69
C GLY A 109 18.31 4.03 12.67
N ALA A 110 18.32 2.74 13.02
CA ALA A 110 18.77 1.65 12.16
C ALA A 110 17.66 1.14 11.20
N MET A 111 16.40 1.50 11.41
CA MET A 111 15.31 1.13 10.49
C MET A 111 15.47 1.84 9.15
N GLY A 112 15.28 1.10 8.07
CA GLY A 112 15.22 1.65 6.71
C GLY A 112 14.14 2.73 6.56
N ASP A 113 14.24 3.55 5.53
CA ASP A 113 13.20 4.51 5.22
C ASP A 113 11.94 3.80 4.74
N GLN A 114 10.78 4.32 5.14
CA GLN A 114 9.48 3.83 4.69
C GLN A 114 8.81 4.90 3.82
N TYR A 115 8.44 4.47 2.63
CA TYR A 115 7.79 5.30 1.64
C TYR A 115 6.43 4.69 1.27
N THR A 116 5.50 5.55 0.88
CA THR A 116 4.24 5.13 0.29
C THR A 116 4.18 5.65 -1.14
N LEU A 117 4.05 4.73 -2.10
CA LEU A 117 3.68 5.05 -3.46
C LEU A 117 2.17 5.18 -3.51
N VAL A 118 1.67 6.39 -3.69
CA VAL A 118 0.22 6.65 -3.83
C VAL A 118 -0.12 6.70 -5.30
N VAL A 119 -1.03 5.83 -5.72
CA VAL A 119 -1.52 5.70 -7.10
C VAL A 119 -2.89 6.37 -7.20
N ASN A 120 -3.02 7.35 -8.09
CA ASN A 120 -4.24 8.11 -8.30
C ASN A 120 -5.23 7.35 -9.18
N THR A 121 -6.28 6.83 -8.58
CA THR A 121 -7.30 6.02 -9.27
C THR A 121 -8.21 6.81 -10.21
N ASP A 122 -8.26 8.14 -10.09
CA ASP A 122 -9.02 9.00 -11.01
C ASP A 122 -8.21 9.33 -12.28
N HIS A 123 -6.90 9.09 -12.30
CA HIS A 123 -6.04 9.50 -13.40
C HIS A 123 -6.17 8.56 -14.60
N LYS A 124 -6.31 9.13 -15.81
CA LYS A 124 -6.53 8.38 -17.07
C LYS A 124 -5.43 7.35 -17.37
N LEU A 125 -4.16 7.67 -17.09
CA LEU A 125 -3.07 6.70 -17.31
C LEU A 125 -3.17 5.49 -16.40
N VAL A 126 -3.60 5.65 -15.15
CA VAL A 126 -3.80 4.55 -14.21
C VAL A 126 -4.95 3.65 -14.67
N ASN A 127 -6.05 4.27 -15.11
CA ASN A 127 -7.18 3.52 -15.67
C ASN A 127 -6.80 2.77 -16.96
N THR A 128 -5.99 3.38 -17.82
CA THR A 128 -5.46 2.71 -19.04
C THR A 128 -4.55 1.53 -18.68
N ILE A 129 -3.72 1.64 -17.62
CA ILE A 129 -2.89 0.51 -17.14
C ILE A 129 -3.78 -0.64 -16.71
N LEU A 130 -4.82 -0.37 -15.93
CA LEU A 130 -5.77 -1.39 -15.45
C LEU A 130 -6.53 -2.05 -16.62
N GLU A 131 -7.01 -1.26 -17.59
CA GLU A 131 -7.70 -1.79 -18.77
C GLU A 131 -6.79 -2.68 -19.62
N ASN A 132 -5.54 -2.28 -19.83
CA ASN A 132 -4.55 -3.08 -20.56
C ASN A 132 -4.20 -4.36 -19.80
N GLU A 133 -3.98 -4.26 -18.50
CA GLU A 133 -3.73 -5.43 -17.64
C GLU A 133 -4.88 -6.43 -17.77
N LYS A 134 -6.13 -6.02 -17.57
CA LYS A 134 -7.30 -6.88 -17.73
C LYS A 134 -7.37 -7.52 -19.11
N LYS A 135 -7.10 -6.75 -20.17
CA LYS A 135 -7.14 -7.26 -21.54
C LYS A 135 -6.06 -8.31 -21.82
N GLU A 136 -4.85 -8.09 -21.31
CA GLU A 136 -3.70 -8.95 -21.61
C GLU A 136 -3.62 -10.16 -20.68
N MET A 137 -4.08 -10.02 -19.42
CA MET A 137 -3.94 -11.04 -18.40
C MET A 137 -5.20 -11.87 -18.15
N SER A 138 -6.39 -11.49 -18.67
CA SER A 138 -7.66 -12.18 -18.40
C SER A 138 -7.57 -13.70 -18.64
N ALA A 139 -7.00 -14.12 -19.75
CA ALA A 139 -6.89 -15.54 -20.08
C ALA A 139 -6.07 -16.36 -19.06
N GLN A 140 -5.13 -15.73 -18.37
CA GLN A 140 -4.29 -16.35 -17.36
C GLN A 140 -4.90 -16.23 -15.96
N LEU A 141 -5.57 -15.11 -15.66
CA LEU A 141 -6.09 -14.81 -14.33
C LEU A 141 -7.50 -15.39 -14.10
N GLU A 142 -8.37 -15.45 -15.12
CA GLU A 142 -9.73 -15.96 -14.97
C GLU A 142 -9.81 -17.39 -14.36
N PRO A 143 -8.98 -18.37 -14.80
CA PRO A 143 -9.00 -19.70 -14.19
C PRO A 143 -8.60 -19.66 -12.71
N ILE A 144 -7.59 -18.86 -12.38
CA ILE A 144 -7.10 -18.72 -11.00
C ILE A 144 -8.15 -18.02 -10.13
N ASN A 145 -8.73 -16.94 -10.60
CA ASN A 145 -9.79 -16.21 -9.90
C ASN A 145 -11.03 -17.08 -9.68
N PHE A 146 -11.38 -17.92 -10.67
CA PHE A 146 -12.47 -18.86 -10.52
C PHE A 146 -12.20 -19.90 -9.42
N GLU A 147 -10.99 -20.49 -9.40
CA GLU A 147 -10.62 -21.49 -8.40
C GLU A 147 -10.54 -20.88 -6.99
N ILE A 148 -10.04 -19.63 -6.85
CA ILE A 148 -10.06 -18.89 -5.58
C ILE A 148 -11.50 -18.75 -5.09
N LYS A 149 -12.41 -18.20 -5.90
CA LYS A 149 -13.82 -17.99 -5.55
C LYS A 149 -14.54 -19.28 -5.16
N GLU A 150 -14.31 -20.38 -5.88
CA GLU A 150 -14.89 -21.68 -5.55
C GLU A 150 -14.34 -22.23 -4.23
N THR A 151 -13.05 -22.02 -3.94
CA THR A 151 -12.44 -22.49 -2.70
C THR A 151 -12.88 -21.63 -1.51
N GLU A 152 -12.98 -20.32 -1.68
CA GLU A 152 -13.53 -19.39 -0.68
C GLU A 152 -14.98 -19.73 -0.33
N LYS A 153 -15.79 -20.08 -1.33
CA LYS A 153 -17.17 -20.52 -1.12
C LYS A 153 -17.23 -21.79 -0.27
N LYS A 154 -16.40 -22.80 -0.58
CA LYS A 154 -16.32 -24.04 0.21
C LYS A 154 -15.86 -23.76 1.64
N GLN A 155 -14.92 -22.84 1.83
CA GLN A 155 -14.46 -22.42 3.14
C GLN A 155 -15.57 -21.71 3.93
N ALA A 156 -16.32 -20.81 3.29
CA ALA A 156 -17.44 -20.11 3.91
C ALA A 156 -18.58 -21.07 4.30
N GLU A 157 -18.90 -22.06 3.47
CA GLU A 157 -19.88 -23.11 3.79
C GLU A 157 -19.44 -23.92 5.00
N LEU A 158 -18.15 -24.26 5.11
CA LEU A 158 -17.59 -24.99 6.25
C LEU A 158 -17.61 -24.14 7.53
N ASP A 159 -17.32 -22.85 7.42
CA ASP A 159 -17.39 -21.93 8.55
C ASP A 159 -18.83 -21.75 9.05
N GLU A 160 -19.81 -21.67 8.17
CA GLU A 160 -21.23 -21.59 8.57
C GLU A 160 -21.72 -22.87 9.25
N LEU A 161 -21.29 -24.06 8.80
CA LEU A 161 -21.58 -25.36 9.44
C LEU A 161 -21.01 -25.46 10.86
N ASN A 162 -19.91 -24.77 11.13
CA ASN A 162 -19.23 -24.78 12.42
C ASN A 162 -19.51 -23.52 13.26
N LYS A 163 -20.37 -22.64 12.80
CA LYS A 163 -20.74 -21.40 13.47
C LYS A 163 -21.35 -21.66 14.86
N GLY A 164 -20.82 -20.99 15.85
CA GLY A 164 -21.29 -21.13 17.24
C GLY A 164 -20.73 -22.33 18.03
N LYS A 165 -19.96 -23.22 17.38
CA LYS A 165 -19.24 -24.28 18.07
C LYS A 165 -17.95 -23.75 18.70
N LYS A 166 -17.57 -24.29 19.84
CA LYS A 166 -16.23 -24.04 20.41
C LYS A 166 -15.19 -24.82 19.61
N ASP A 167 -13.94 -24.36 19.64
CA ASP A 167 -12.85 -24.98 18.88
C ASP A 167 -12.68 -26.49 19.19
N GLU A 168 -12.95 -26.89 20.42
CA GLU A 168 -12.92 -28.28 20.87
C GLU A 168 -14.08 -29.14 20.32
N GLU A 169 -15.18 -28.51 19.89
CA GLU A 169 -16.37 -29.16 19.35
C GLU A 169 -16.33 -29.31 17.84
N ILE A 170 -15.36 -28.65 17.17
CA ILE A 170 -15.18 -28.74 15.73
C ILE A 170 -14.42 -30.02 15.41
N PRO A 171 -14.98 -30.88 14.49
CA PRO A 171 -14.30 -32.10 14.08
C PRO A 171 -12.91 -31.81 13.50
N GLN A 172 -11.93 -32.65 13.80
CA GLN A 172 -10.55 -32.48 13.30
C GLN A 172 -10.53 -32.45 11.76
N VAL A 173 -11.36 -33.24 11.09
CA VAL A 173 -11.51 -33.27 9.63
C VAL A 173 -11.92 -31.90 9.07
N ASP A 174 -12.77 -31.16 9.78
CA ASP A 174 -13.20 -29.83 9.35
C ASP A 174 -12.09 -28.78 9.53
N LYS A 175 -11.31 -28.90 10.61
CA LYS A 175 -10.12 -28.08 10.82
C LYS A 175 -9.07 -28.32 9.74
N ASP A 176 -8.83 -29.57 9.40
CA ASP A 176 -7.87 -29.97 8.37
C ASP A 176 -8.30 -29.44 6.98
N ARG A 177 -9.59 -29.58 6.64
CA ARG A 177 -10.15 -29.01 5.41
C ARG A 177 -10.03 -27.50 5.35
N LYS A 178 -10.34 -26.82 6.43
CA LYS A 178 -10.21 -25.35 6.51
C LYS A 178 -8.75 -24.94 6.27
N SER A 179 -7.81 -25.63 6.89
CA SER A 179 -6.38 -25.40 6.68
C SER A 179 -5.96 -25.64 5.23
N GLU A 180 -6.46 -26.71 4.60
CA GLU A 180 -6.21 -27.03 3.19
C GLU A 180 -6.75 -25.94 2.27
N TYR A 181 -8.01 -25.50 2.48
CA TYR A 181 -8.60 -24.40 1.68
C TYR A 181 -7.80 -23.10 1.84
N SER A 182 -7.43 -22.73 3.06
CA SER A 182 -6.63 -21.55 3.30
C SER A 182 -5.27 -21.61 2.61
N LYS A 183 -4.63 -22.78 2.60
CA LYS A 183 -3.37 -23.01 1.89
C LYS A 183 -3.55 -22.90 0.38
N THR A 184 -4.59 -23.53 -0.17
CA THR A 184 -4.89 -23.47 -1.60
C THR A 184 -5.13 -22.04 -2.06
N ILE A 185 -5.94 -21.27 -1.32
CA ILE A 185 -6.18 -19.84 -1.60
C ILE A 185 -4.87 -19.04 -1.56
N ALA A 186 -4.02 -19.28 -0.56
CA ALA A 186 -2.73 -18.60 -0.44
C ALA A 186 -1.80 -18.93 -1.62
N ASP A 187 -1.72 -20.19 -2.04
CA ASP A 187 -0.90 -20.63 -3.17
C ASP A 187 -1.41 -20.04 -4.49
N LEU A 188 -2.74 -20.01 -4.71
CA LEU A 188 -3.34 -19.40 -5.90
C LEU A 188 -3.11 -17.87 -5.94
N ASN A 189 -3.28 -17.18 -4.80
CA ASN A 189 -3.00 -15.75 -4.71
C ASN A 189 -1.52 -15.44 -4.98
N LYS A 190 -0.62 -16.29 -4.51
CA LYS A 190 0.81 -16.17 -4.81
C LYS A 190 1.10 -16.37 -6.30
N GLN A 191 0.45 -17.33 -6.94
CA GLN A 191 0.57 -17.56 -8.39
C GLN A 191 0.05 -16.35 -9.17
N LYS A 192 -1.14 -15.83 -8.81
CA LYS A 192 -1.73 -14.61 -9.38
C LYS A 192 -0.78 -13.42 -9.25
N SER A 193 -0.26 -13.18 -8.05
CA SER A 193 0.69 -12.09 -7.79
C SER A 193 1.96 -12.22 -8.63
N SER A 194 2.51 -13.43 -8.78
CA SER A 194 3.72 -13.66 -9.58
C SER A 194 3.51 -13.35 -11.07
N LEU A 195 2.34 -13.71 -11.63
CA LEU A 195 1.97 -13.40 -13.02
C LEU A 195 1.83 -11.89 -13.23
N LEU A 196 1.17 -11.20 -12.30
CA LEU A 196 0.99 -9.75 -12.35
C LEU A 196 2.31 -8.98 -12.15
N GLU A 197 3.20 -9.48 -11.29
CA GLU A 197 4.54 -8.91 -11.14
C GLU A 197 5.37 -9.09 -12.43
N GLU A 198 5.27 -10.22 -13.11
CA GLU A 198 5.96 -10.44 -14.38
C GLU A 198 5.42 -9.49 -15.46
N TYR A 199 4.11 -9.35 -15.58
CA TYR A 199 3.47 -8.35 -16.44
C TYR A 199 3.94 -6.94 -16.09
N GLY A 200 3.93 -6.58 -14.82
CA GLY A 200 4.35 -5.27 -14.32
C GLY A 200 5.79 -4.93 -14.69
N LYS A 201 6.73 -5.87 -14.55
CA LYS A 201 8.14 -5.70 -14.95
C LYS A 201 8.31 -5.36 -16.44
N GLY A 202 7.42 -5.86 -17.29
CA GLY A 202 7.39 -5.57 -18.72
C GLY A 202 6.72 -4.22 -19.07
N ASN A 203 5.97 -3.63 -18.14
CA ASN A 203 5.18 -2.44 -18.39
C ASN A 203 6.01 -1.16 -18.24
N LYS A 204 6.48 -0.62 -19.39
CA LYS A 204 7.31 0.59 -19.42
C LYS A 204 6.61 1.84 -18.88
N VAL A 205 5.29 1.93 -19.02
CA VAL A 205 4.53 3.11 -18.52
C VAL A 205 4.56 3.13 -16.99
N VAL A 206 4.35 1.98 -16.34
CA VAL A 206 4.44 1.87 -14.89
C VAL A 206 5.84 2.24 -14.39
N GLY A 207 6.90 1.72 -15.03
CA GLY A 207 8.28 2.07 -14.68
C GLY A 207 8.53 3.57 -14.78
N GLN A 208 8.12 4.21 -15.89
CA GLN A 208 8.29 5.65 -16.06
C GLN A 208 7.53 6.49 -15.03
N LEU A 209 6.32 6.09 -14.66
CA LEU A 209 5.54 6.77 -13.63
C LEU A 209 6.22 6.69 -12.26
N ILE A 210 6.76 5.53 -11.91
CA ILE A 210 7.51 5.33 -10.67
C ILE A 210 8.80 6.15 -10.69
N ASP A 211 9.57 6.11 -11.77
CA ASP A 211 10.82 6.87 -11.92
C ASP A 211 10.57 8.38 -11.76
N LEU A 212 9.51 8.91 -12.38
CA LEU A 212 9.14 10.32 -12.24
C LEU A 212 8.77 10.67 -10.79
N ALA A 213 8.00 9.83 -10.11
CA ALA A 213 7.62 10.05 -8.72
C ALA A 213 8.83 9.96 -7.77
N LEU A 214 9.77 9.04 -8.02
CA LEU A 214 11.02 8.93 -7.27
C LEU A 214 11.94 10.14 -7.54
N LEU A 215 12.05 10.57 -8.79
CA LEU A 215 12.83 11.75 -9.17
C LEU A 215 12.33 13.02 -8.49
N ALA A 216 11.01 13.23 -8.47
CA ALA A 216 10.38 14.37 -7.80
C ALA A 216 10.68 14.43 -6.29
N ASN A 217 10.99 13.29 -5.68
CA ASN A 217 11.35 13.16 -4.26
C ASN A 217 12.86 13.03 -4.01
N GLY A 218 13.70 13.15 -5.05
CA GLY A 218 15.16 12.99 -4.94
C GLY A 218 15.58 11.56 -4.56
N LEU A 219 14.76 10.57 -4.87
CA LEU A 219 14.98 9.15 -4.56
C LEU A 219 15.49 8.35 -5.77
N LEU A 220 15.48 8.92 -6.96
CA LEU A 220 16.03 8.26 -8.15
C LEU A 220 17.55 8.39 -8.12
N LYS A 221 18.24 7.26 -8.02
CA LYS A 221 19.69 7.18 -8.18
C LYS A 221 20.03 6.94 -9.65
N GLY A 222 21.01 7.68 -10.15
CA GLY A 222 21.54 7.52 -11.51
C GLY A 222 22.35 6.24 -11.68
#